data_9f215240ee581ca28fa0ea137d291680
#
_entry.id   9f215240ee581ca28fa0ea137d291680
#
_cell.length_a   1.000
_cell.length_b   1.000
_cell.length_c   1.000
_cell.angle_alpha   90.00
_cell.angle_beta   90.00
_cell.angle_gamma   90.00
#
_symmetry.space_group_name_H-M   'P 1'
#
loop_
_entity.id
_entity.type
_entity.pdbx_description
1 polymer ?
#
loop_
_entity_poly.entity_id
_entity_poly.type
_entity_poly.pdbx_seq_one_letter_code
_entity_poly.pdbx_strand_id
1 'polypeptide(L)'
;REMPPYPISFSVSTIPSIGAIGVDETEKLIGYGGISLRTSAEIMTVGVARAAQNRGIGRALMRALLAQAHRHESDEVFLEVRVDNAAAISLYRSLGFADVRIRRGYYQPENIDALVMRRK
;
A
#
# COMPACT_ATOMS: atom_id res chain seq x y z
N ARG A 1 3.16 -26.32 -2.40
CA ARG A 1 2.25 -25.18 -2.41
C ARG A 1 1.22 -25.33 -3.52
N GLU A 2 -0.01 -25.12 -3.19
CA GLU A 2 -1.08 -25.16 -4.19
C GLU A 2 -1.01 -23.92 -5.09
N MET A 3 -1.29 -24.13 -6.37
CA MET A 3 -1.50 -23.04 -7.29
C MET A 3 -2.80 -22.32 -6.93
N PRO A 4 -2.82 -20.99 -7.02
CA PRO A 4 -4.09 -20.30 -6.84
C PRO A 4 -5.11 -20.74 -7.87
N PRO A 5 -6.40 -20.72 -7.54
CA PRO A 5 -7.45 -21.17 -8.46
C PRO A 5 -7.63 -20.26 -9.68
N TYR A 6 -6.93 -19.15 -9.73
CA TYR A 6 -6.92 -18.19 -10.83
C TYR A 6 -5.48 -17.92 -11.25
N PRO A 7 -5.23 -17.66 -12.52
CA PRO A 7 -3.88 -17.28 -12.95
C PRO A 7 -3.47 -15.97 -12.29
N ILE A 8 -2.19 -15.89 -11.90
CA ILE A 8 -1.62 -14.62 -11.43
C ILE A 8 -1.25 -13.83 -12.68
N SER A 9 -2.24 -13.22 -13.31
CA SER A 9 -2.05 -12.45 -14.52
C SER A 9 -2.48 -11.02 -14.31
N PHE A 10 -1.64 -10.27 -13.62
CA PHE A 10 -1.82 -8.82 -13.50
C PHE A 10 -0.49 -8.16 -13.79
N SER A 11 -0.55 -6.94 -14.29
CA SER A 11 0.64 -6.13 -14.53
C SER A 11 0.65 -4.92 -13.63
N VAL A 12 1.84 -4.48 -13.25
CA VAL A 12 2.02 -3.29 -12.43
C VAL A 12 2.65 -2.21 -13.31
N SER A 13 1.96 -1.08 -13.41
CA SER A 13 2.44 0.08 -14.18
C SER A 13 2.82 1.19 -13.22
N THR A 14 3.87 1.93 -13.55
CA THR A 14 4.31 3.05 -12.72
C THR A 14 4.26 4.34 -13.51
N ILE A 15 3.92 5.44 -12.80
CA ILE A 15 4.04 6.79 -13.32
C ILE A 15 5.04 7.50 -12.41
N PRO A 16 6.34 7.40 -12.72
CA PRO A 16 7.39 7.86 -11.80
C PRO A 16 7.30 9.34 -11.45
N SER A 17 6.83 10.17 -12.38
CA SER A 17 6.75 11.62 -12.18
C SER A 17 5.78 12.03 -11.08
N ILE A 18 4.79 11.21 -10.77
CA ILE A 18 3.79 11.51 -9.73
C ILE A 18 3.74 10.45 -8.63
N GLY A 19 4.64 9.46 -8.69
CA GLY A 19 4.70 8.42 -7.67
C GLY A 19 3.47 7.54 -7.62
N ALA A 20 2.80 7.32 -8.76
CA ALA A 20 1.59 6.51 -8.80
C ALA A 20 1.87 5.15 -9.44
N ILE A 21 1.14 4.14 -8.97
CA ILE A 21 1.25 2.77 -9.45
C ILE A 21 -0.16 2.22 -9.67
N GLY A 22 -0.36 1.60 -10.82
CA GLY A 22 -1.59 0.89 -11.12
C GLY A 22 -1.35 -0.60 -11.30
N VAL A 23 -2.33 -1.40 -11.01
CA VAL A 23 -2.32 -2.84 -11.25
C VAL A 23 -3.49 -3.16 -12.16
N ASP A 24 -3.20 -3.74 -13.31
CA ASP A 24 -4.20 -4.03 -14.33
C ASP A 24 -4.32 -5.53 -14.58
N GLU A 25 -5.54 -5.96 -14.83
CA GLU A 25 -5.84 -7.30 -15.27
C GLU A 25 -6.81 -7.19 -16.44
N THR A 26 -6.44 -7.73 -17.60
CA THR A 26 -7.25 -7.66 -18.81
C THR A 26 -7.77 -6.23 -19.10
N GLU A 27 -6.85 -5.25 -19.05
CA GLU A 27 -7.13 -3.83 -19.30
C GLU A 27 -8.08 -3.20 -18.28
N LYS A 28 -8.28 -3.85 -17.15
CA LYS A 28 -9.13 -3.33 -16.07
C LYS A 28 -8.26 -3.02 -14.86
N LEU A 29 -8.36 -1.80 -14.34
CA LEU A 29 -7.64 -1.41 -13.15
C LEU A 29 -8.23 -2.12 -11.93
N ILE A 30 -7.43 -2.93 -11.25
CA ILE A 30 -7.86 -3.68 -10.06
C ILE A 30 -7.16 -3.23 -8.79
N GLY A 31 -6.18 -2.35 -8.90
CA GLY A 31 -5.51 -1.80 -7.73
C GLY A 31 -4.70 -0.56 -8.10
N TYR A 32 -4.42 0.25 -7.11
CA TYR A 32 -3.63 1.46 -7.31
C TYR A 32 -2.98 1.88 -5.99
N GLY A 33 -1.91 2.66 -6.10
CA GLY A 33 -1.25 3.24 -4.96
C GLY A 33 -0.50 4.49 -5.34
N GLY A 34 -0.24 5.33 -4.37
CA GLY A 34 0.50 6.55 -4.55
C GLY A 34 1.46 6.80 -3.39
N ILE A 35 2.57 7.45 -3.68
CA ILE A 35 3.61 7.75 -2.70
C ILE A 35 4.11 9.17 -2.92
N SER A 36 4.30 9.89 -1.81
CA SER A 36 4.96 11.19 -1.81
C SER A 36 6.43 10.96 -1.51
N LEU A 37 7.31 11.43 -2.41
CA LEU A 37 8.74 11.16 -2.33
C LEU A 37 9.49 12.42 -1.91
N ARG A 38 10.10 12.35 -0.75
CA ARG A 38 10.94 13.39 -0.16
C ARG A 38 12.10 12.72 0.54
N THR A 39 12.75 13.41 1.48
CA THR A 39 13.76 12.79 2.36
C THR A 39 13.15 11.61 3.10
N SER A 40 11.90 11.73 3.54
CA SER A 40 11.10 10.59 3.97
C SER A 40 9.92 10.46 3.02
N ALA A 41 9.54 9.23 2.70
CA ALA A 41 8.43 8.94 1.82
C ALA A 41 7.17 8.70 2.63
N GLU A 42 6.02 9.05 2.05
CA GLU A 42 4.72 8.77 2.65
C GLU A 42 3.82 8.08 1.64
N ILE A 43 3.33 6.91 1.98
CA ILE A 43 2.34 6.22 1.16
C ILE A 43 0.98 6.86 1.41
N MET A 44 0.48 7.53 0.37
CA MET A 44 -0.72 8.35 0.47
C MET A 44 -1.99 7.54 0.35
N THR A 45 -1.99 6.53 -0.53
CA THR A 45 -3.19 5.74 -0.79
C THR A 45 -2.82 4.40 -1.40
N VAL A 46 -3.57 3.38 -1.04
CA VAL A 46 -3.49 2.05 -1.64
C VAL A 46 -4.91 1.51 -1.70
N GLY A 47 -5.31 1.07 -2.87
CA GLY A 47 -6.64 0.48 -3.05
C GLY A 47 -6.58 -0.74 -3.94
N VAL A 48 -7.40 -1.75 -3.61
CA VAL A 48 -7.55 -2.96 -4.41
C VAL A 48 -9.03 -3.22 -4.56
N ALA A 49 -9.47 -3.44 -5.81
CA ALA A 49 -10.88 -3.74 -6.08
C ALA A 49 -11.33 -4.94 -5.27
N ARG A 50 -12.55 -4.89 -4.74
CA ARG A 50 -13.07 -5.93 -3.86
C ARG A 50 -12.96 -7.33 -4.47
N ALA A 51 -13.31 -7.47 -5.74
CA ALA A 51 -13.26 -8.75 -6.45
C ALA A 51 -11.84 -9.28 -6.65
N ALA A 52 -10.83 -8.43 -6.49
CA ALA A 52 -9.44 -8.78 -6.69
C ALA A 52 -8.65 -8.91 -5.39
N GLN A 53 -9.29 -8.73 -4.24
CA GLN A 53 -8.63 -8.85 -2.94
C GLN A 53 -8.22 -10.31 -2.66
N ASN A 54 -7.27 -10.47 -1.74
CA ASN A 54 -6.71 -11.78 -1.35
C ASN A 54 -5.97 -12.51 -2.47
N ARG A 55 -5.47 -11.77 -3.46
CA ARG A 55 -4.67 -12.31 -4.57
C ARG A 55 -3.21 -11.84 -4.53
N GLY A 56 -2.80 -11.21 -3.43
CA GLY A 56 -1.44 -10.66 -3.30
C GLY A 56 -1.23 -9.33 -4.00
N ILE A 57 -2.29 -8.68 -4.47
CA ILE A 57 -2.20 -7.41 -5.19
C ILE A 57 -1.76 -6.28 -4.26
N GLY A 58 -2.31 -6.21 -3.05
CA GLY A 58 -1.88 -5.24 -2.05
C GLY A 58 -0.39 -5.35 -1.74
N ARG A 59 0.12 -6.57 -1.60
CA ARG A 59 1.55 -6.82 -1.37
C ARG A 59 2.39 -6.38 -2.57
N ALA A 60 1.93 -6.67 -3.79
CA ALA A 60 2.63 -6.26 -5.01
C ALA A 60 2.69 -4.73 -5.13
N LEU A 61 1.57 -4.04 -4.84
CA LEU A 61 1.52 -2.58 -4.80
C LEU A 61 2.51 -2.01 -3.79
N MET A 62 2.50 -2.54 -2.56
CA MET A 62 3.40 -2.08 -1.52
C MET A 62 4.86 -2.27 -1.90
N ARG A 63 5.21 -3.43 -2.47
CA ARG A 63 6.58 -3.68 -2.92
C ARG A 63 7.01 -2.72 -4.01
N ALA A 64 6.11 -2.39 -4.94
CA ALA A 64 6.40 -1.42 -6.00
C ALA A 64 6.60 -0.01 -5.44
N LEU A 65 5.76 0.40 -4.48
CA LEU A 65 5.89 1.69 -3.81
C LEU A 65 7.19 1.78 -3.00
N LEU A 66 7.53 0.72 -2.28
CA LEU A 66 8.79 0.66 -1.52
C LEU A 66 10.01 0.70 -2.45
N ALA A 67 9.91 0.08 -3.62
CA ALA A 67 10.97 0.16 -4.62
C ALA A 67 11.16 1.59 -5.13
N GLN A 68 10.08 2.34 -5.33
CA GLN A 68 10.16 3.76 -5.68
C GLN A 68 10.85 4.57 -4.58
N ALA A 69 10.47 4.34 -3.33
CA ALA A 69 11.10 5.03 -2.20
C ALA A 69 12.60 4.74 -2.15
N HIS A 70 12.99 3.49 -2.38
CA HIS A 70 14.38 3.10 -2.40
C HIS A 70 15.15 3.79 -3.52
N ARG A 71 14.57 3.85 -4.73
CA ARG A 71 15.20 4.54 -5.87
C ARG A 71 15.38 6.03 -5.62
N HIS A 72 14.51 6.64 -4.82
CA HIS A 72 14.61 8.06 -4.46
C HIS A 72 15.40 8.27 -3.17
N GLU A 73 16.05 7.23 -2.66
CA GLU A 73 16.91 7.28 -1.47
C GLU A 73 16.19 7.87 -0.26
N SER A 74 14.90 7.57 -0.12
CA SER A 74 14.14 7.97 1.05
C SER A 74 14.56 7.14 2.26
N ASP A 75 14.91 7.80 3.36
CA ASP A 75 15.41 7.15 4.57
C ASP A 75 14.33 6.33 5.27
N GLU A 76 13.10 6.80 5.20
CA GLU A 76 11.98 6.21 5.92
C GLU A 76 10.74 6.25 5.05
N VAL A 77 9.84 5.29 5.28
CA VAL A 77 8.54 5.25 4.63
C VAL A 77 7.47 5.24 5.72
N PHE A 78 6.54 6.18 5.64
CA PHE A 78 5.40 6.30 6.55
C PHE A 78 4.11 5.94 5.83
N LEU A 79 3.13 5.48 6.60
CA LEU A 79 1.76 5.33 6.13
C LEU A 79 0.79 5.51 7.29
N GLU A 80 -0.47 5.72 6.94
CA GLU A 80 -1.57 5.77 7.91
C GLU A 80 -2.60 4.74 7.50
N VAL A 81 -3.12 4.00 8.46
CA VAL A 81 -4.10 2.95 8.22
C VAL A 81 -5.17 3.00 9.30
N ARG A 82 -6.42 2.70 8.93
CA ARG A 82 -7.51 2.62 9.91
C ARG A 82 -7.18 1.54 10.93
N VAL A 83 -7.40 1.86 12.21
CA VAL A 83 -7.11 0.90 13.29
C VAL A 83 -7.96 -0.37 13.18
N ASP A 84 -9.10 -0.30 12.50
CA ASP A 84 -10.00 -1.44 12.32
C ASP A 84 -9.67 -2.28 11.08
N ASN A 85 -8.63 -1.89 10.32
CA ASN A 85 -8.22 -2.65 9.13
C ASN A 85 -7.10 -3.64 9.49
N ALA A 86 -7.49 -4.72 10.16
CA ALA A 86 -6.55 -5.72 10.66
C ALA A 86 -5.74 -6.38 9.55
N ALA A 87 -6.37 -6.64 8.41
CA ALA A 87 -5.69 -7.28 7.27
C ALA A 87 -4.57 -6.39 6.72
N ALA A 88 -4.84 -5.11 6.53
CA ALA A 88 -3.83 -4.16 6.05
C ALA A 88 -2.70 -4.00 7.05
N ILE A 89 -3.02 -3.86 8.33
CA ILE A 89 -2.01 -3.72 9.39
C ILE A 89 -1.10 -4.95 9.42
N SER A 90 -1.67 -6.14 9.31
CA SER A 90 -0.90 -7.39 9.27
C SER A 90 0.05 -7.42 8.07
N LEU A 91 -0.45 -7.00 6.89
CA LEU A 91 0.37 -6.91 5.68
C LEU A 91 1.55 -5.95 5.89
N TYR A 92 1.28 -4.77 6.41
CA TYR A 92 2.33 -3.76 6.60
C TYR A 92 3.37 -4.21 7.61
N ARG A 93 2.96 -4.84 8.70
CA ARG A 93 3.90 -5.43 9.66
C ARG A 93 4.78 -6.49 9.00
N SER A 94 4.21 -7.32 8.15
CA SER A 94 4.97 -8.35 7.43
C SER A 94 6.01 -7.74 6.47
N LEU A 95 5.80 -6.50 6.06
CA LEU A 95 6.72 -5.77 5.19
C LEU A 95 7.72 -4.90 5.96
N GLY A 96 7.74 -5.01 7.28
CA GLY A 96 8.72 -4.33 8.11
C GLY A 96 8.25 -3.00 8.70
N PHE A 97 6.98 -2.67 8.57
CA PHE A 97 6.42 -1.47 9.18
C PHE A 97 6.18 -1.72 10.68
N ALA A 98 6.52 -0.74 11.48
CA ALA A 98 6.28 -0.75 12.92
C ALA A 98 5.33 0.38 13.31
N ASP A 99 4.57 0.16 14.37
CA ASP A 99 3.63 1.15 14.89
C ASP A 99 4.39 2.34 15.47
N VAL A 100 3.93 3.56 15.15
CA VAL A 100 4.53 4.79 15.65
C VAL A 100 3.60 5.48 16.64
N ARG A 101 2.37 5.75 16.24
CA ARG A 101 1.39 6.45 17.08
C ARG A 101 -0.01 6.33 16.52
N ILE A 102 -0.98 6.74 17.32
CA ILE A 102 -2.38 6.81 16.93
C ILE A 102 -2.73 8.27 16.63
N ARG A 103 -3.44 8.52 15.53
CA ARG A 103 -4.08 9.79 15.22
C ARG A 103 -5.56 9.64 15.45
N ARG A 104 -6.05 10.27 16.50
CA ARG A 104 -7.44 10.08 16.91
C ARG A 104 -8.39 10.79 15.97
N GLY A 105 -9.49 10.09 15.61
CA GLY A 105 -10.55 10.63 14.79
C GLY A 105 -10.13 11.05 13.40
N TYR A 106 -9.05 10.47 12.87
CA TYR A 106 -8.47 10.88 11.60
C TYR A 106 -9.41 10.63 10.42
N TYR A 107 -10.10 9.50 10.43
CA TYR A 107 -11.04 9.14 9.36
C TYR A 107 -12.44 9.59 9.70
N GLN A 108 -13.00 10.46 8.86
CA GLN A 108 -14.32 11.04 9.05
C GLN A 108 -15.22 10.64 7.89
N PRO A 109 -16.53 10.57 8.06
CA PRO A 109 -17.32 10.99 9.23
C PRO A 109 -17.41 9.95 10.36
N GLU A 110 -16.86 8.74 10.17
CA GLU A 110 -17.01 7.64 11.12
C GLU A 110 -16.25 7.85 12.43
N ASN A 111 -15.36 8.82 12.47
CA ASN A 111 -14.51 9.11 13.62
C ASN A 111 -13.63 7.92 14.03
N ILE A 112 -13.01 7.30 13.03
CA ILE A 112 -12.12 6.15 13.22
C ILE A 112 -10.68 6.65 13.35
N ASP A 113 -9.95 6.11 14.33
CA ASP A 113 -8.55 6.43 14.53
C ASP A 113 -7.67 5.85 13.43
N ALA A 114 -6.55 6.49 13.18
CA ALA A 114 -5.52 6.00 12.29
C ALA A 114 -4.32 5.51 13.09
N LEU A 115 -3.74 4.40 12.66
CA LEU A 115 -2.44 3.95 13.11
C LEU A 115 -1.39 4.48 12.15
N VAL A 116 -0.42 5.23 12.66
CA VAL A 116 0.73 5.67 11.86
C VAL A 116 1.81 4.62 11.99
N MET A 117 2.32 4.17 10.86
CA MET A 117 3.36 3.14 10.81
C MET A 117 4.56 3.65 10.01
N ARG A 118 5.72 3.10 10.32
CA ARG A 118 6.98 3.50 9.70
C ARG A 118 7.86 2.28 9.42
N ARG A 119 8.52 2.32 8.27
CA ARG A 119 9.55 1.37 7.88
C ARG A 119 10.84 2.15 7.57
N LYS A 120 11.92 1.68 8.12
CA LYS A 120 13.25 2.21 7.80
C LYS A 120 13.91 1.47 6.67
#